data_9519719310912aff9f06f44f080dee30
#
_entry.id   9519719310912aff9f06f44f080dee30
#
_cell.length_a   1.000
_cell.length_b   1.000
_cell.length_c   1.000
_cell.angle_alpha   90.00
_cell.angle_beta   90.00
_cell.angle_gamma   90.00
#
_symmetry.space_group_name_H-M   'P 1'
#
loop_
_entity.id
_entity.type
_entity.pdbx_description
1 polymer ?
#
loop_
_entity_poly.entity_id
_entity_poly.type
_entity_poly.pdbx_seq_one_letter_code
_entity_poly.pdbx_strand_id
1 'polypeptide(L)'
;MSTIITTTGFGLTDITKWPLFSQYILLLLMFIGGSAGSTAGGFKVIRAMIIAKIARNQTLASLYPNRILSLHINGSVLDKETQHSVLKYLAVYVLIILSLVTVLSLDNQDLLIVTSAAASTFNNIGPLLGTSDSFAIFSPLSKLIMGFAMIAGRLEIYPLLLLFLPKTWSKT
;
A
#
# COMPACT_ATOMS: atom_id res chain seq x y z
N MET A 1 5.60 -15.22 6.38
CA MET A 1 4.36 -14.42 6.33
C MET A 1 4.33 -13.30 7.37
N SER A 2 4.56 -13.56 8.66
CA SER A 2 4.55 -12.53 9.71
C SER A 2 5.50 -11.35 9.38
N THR A 3 6.70 -11.61 8.92
CA THR A 3 7.72 -10.58 8.59
C THR A 3 7.29 -9.62 7.48
N ILE A 4 6.42 -10.05 6.58
CA ILE A 4 5.88 -9.20 5.49
C ILE A 4 4.74 -8.33 6.01
N ILE A 5 3.81 -8.89 6.80
CA ILE A 5 2.68 -8.12 7.36
C ILE A 5 3.17 -7.06 8.35
N THR A 6 4.19 -7.40 9.16
CA THR A 6 4.77 -6.46 10.12
C THR A 6 5.78 -5.49 9.51
N THR A 7 6.03 -5.58 8.19
CA THR A 7 7.02 -4.79 7.46
C THR A 7 8.43 -4.87 8.07
N THR A 8 8.81 -6.04 8.62
CA THR A 8 10.12 -6.27 9.22
C THR A 8 11.15 -6.73 8.18
N GLY A 9 10.73 -7.47 7.16
CA GLY A 9 11.54 -7.80 5.99
C GLY A 9 12.58 -8.92 6.16
N PHE A 10 12.65 -9.59 7.30
CA PHE A 10 13.56 -10.71 7.47
C PHE A 10 13.12 -11.95 6.69
N GLY A 11 13.97 -12.44 5.79
CA GLY A 11 13.81 -13.72 5.08
C GLY A 11 14.77 -14.77 5.64
N LEU A 12 14.24 -15.91 6.09
CA LEU A 12 15.03 -17.07 6.52
C LEU A 12 15.27 -18.07 5.38
N THR A 13 14.48 -17.97 4.32
CA THR A 13 14.50 -18.91 3.18
C THR A 13 14.34 -18.15 1.87
N ASP A 14 14.89 -18.71 0.79
CA ASP A 14 14.70 -18.17 -0.55
C ASP A 14 13.24 -18.30 -0.99
N ILE A 15 12.55 -17.18 -1.11
CA ILE A 15 11.15 -17.11 -1.51
C ILE A 15 10.96 -17.51 -2.98
N THR A 16 12.00 -17.40 -3.78
CA THR A 16 11.98 -17.78 -5.21
C THR A 16 11.70 -19.28 -5.44
N LYS A 17 12.06 -20.13 -4.47
CA LYS A 17 11.80 -21.59 -4.51
C LYS A 17 10.36 -21.96 -4.16
N TRP A 18 9.56 -20.99 -3.74
CA TRP A 18 8.18 -21.25 -3.35
C TRP A 18 7.25 -21.32 -4.57
N PRO A 19 6.13 -22.07 -4.48
CA PRO A 19 5.13 -22.10 -5.54
C PRO A 19 4.64 -20.69 -5.89
N LEU A 20 4.35 -20.42 -7.15
CA LEU A 20 3.89 -19.12 -7.65
C LEU A 20 2.68 -18.61 -6.88
N PHE A 21 1.76 -19.49 -6.50
CA PHE A 21 0.59 -19.15 -5.69
C PHE A 21 0.97 -18.56 -4.32
N SER A 22 1.99 -19.13 -3.67
CA SER A 22 2.48 -18.61 -2.38
C SER A 22 3.14 -17.25 -2.53
N GLN A 23 3.91 -17.04 -3.60
CA GLN A 23 4.52 -15.74 -3.92
C GLN A 23 3.44 -14.69 -4.17
N TYR A 24 2.36 -15.06 -4.88
CA TYR A 24 1.23 -14.17 -5.14
C TYR A 24 0.49 -13.77 -3.85
N ILE A 25 0.26 -14.71 -2.94
CA ILE A 25 -0.31 -14.39 -1.62
C ILE A 25 0.59 -13.43 -0.83
N LEU A 26 1.92 -13.65 -0.87
CA LEU A 26 2.87 -12.74 -0.22
C LEU A 26 2.80 -11.34 -0.82
N LEU A 27 2.70 -11.23 -2.15
CA LEU A 27 2.52 -9.96 -2.85
C LEU A 27 1.25 -9.23 -2.40
N LEU A 28 0.11 -9.93 -2.30
CA LEU A 28 -1.13 -9.33 -1.79
C LEU A 28 -0.98 -8.84 -0.34
N LEU A 29 -0.29 -9.61 0.50
CA LEU A 29 -0.03 -9.21 1.88
C LEU A 29 0.89 -7.98 1.98
N MET A 30 1.81 -7.78 1.02
CA MET A 30 2.63 -6.58 0.94
C MET A 30 1.79 -5.29 0.78
N PHE A 31 0.66 -5.35 0.08
CA PHE A 31 -0.21 -4.20 -0.11
C PHE A 31 -1.05 -3.87 1.13
N ILE A 32 -1.44 -4.87 1.92
CA ILE A 32 -2.34 -4.66 3.07
C ILE A 32 -1.61 -3.97 4.22
N GLY A 33 -0.34 -4.37 4.49
CA GLY A 33 0.48 -3.76 5.54
C GLY A 33 0.04 -4.08 6.97
N GLY A 34 0.49 -3.28 7.93
CA GLY A 34 0.29 -3.51 9.36
C GLY A 34 -1.04 -3.01 9.93
N SER A 35 -1.19 -3.16 11.26
CA SER A 35 -2.37 -2.72 12.00
C SER A 35 -2.42 -1.19 12.16
N ALA A 36 -3.61 -0.66 12.50
CA ALA A 36 -3.78 0.74 12.85
C ALA A 36 -2.92 1.09 14.09
N GLY A 37 -2.24 2.21 14.06
CA GLY A 37 -1.32 2.62 15.13
C GLY A 37 0.07 1.98 15.08
N SER A 38 0.31 1.00 14.20
CA SER A 38 1.65 0.49 13.93
C SER A 38 2.44 1.49 13.09
N THR A 39 3.76 1.54 13.32
CA THR A 39 4.72 2.27 12.48
C THR A 39 4.99 1.58 11.14
N ALA A 40 4.36 0.42 10.88
CA ALA A 40 4.44 -0.30 9.61
C ALA A 40 3.92 0.57 8.45
N GLY A 41 4.61 0.54 7.32
CA GLY A 41 4.15 1.13 6.06
C GLY A 41 2.92 0.42 5.50
N GLY A 42 2.46 0.87 4.33
CA GLY A 42 1.36 0.23 3.61
C GLY A 42 -0.01 0.82 3.87
N PHE A 43 -1.02 0.17 3.26
CA PHE A 43 -2.41 0.66 3.25
C PHE A 43 -3.10 0.61 4.61
N LYS A 44 -2.62 -0.22 5.53
CA LYS A 44 -3.15 -0.56 6.87
C LYS A 44 -4.45 -1.36 6.83
N VAL A 45 -4.48 -2.43 7.62
CA VAL A 45 -5.61 -3.39 7.69
C VAL A 45 -6.95 -2.70 7.98
N ILE A 46 -6.97 -1.65 8.83
CA ILE A 46 -8.21 -0.95 9.16
C ILE A 46 -8.83 -0.27 7.93
N ARG A 47 -8.02 0.35 7.08
CA ARG A 47 -8.50 0.98 5.84
C ARG A 47 -9.06 -0.05 4.86
N ALA A 48 -8.38 -1.20 4.72
CA ALA A 48 -8.87 -2.32 3.91
C ALA A 48 -10.23 -2.83 4.42
N MET A 49 -10.39 -2.97 5.76
CA MET A 49 -11.64 -3.39 6.38
C MET A 49 -12.76 -2.36 6.15
N ILE A 50 -12.46 -1.06 6.24
CA ILE A 50 -13.43 0.02 5.96
C ILE A 50 -13.93 -0.10 4.52
N ILE A 51 -13.03 -0.25 3.54
CA ILE A 51 -13.40 -0.38 2.13
C ILE A 51 -14.25 -1.62 1.88
N ALA A 52 -13.88 -2.77 2.44
CA ALA A 52 -14.69 -3.99 2.32
C ALA A 52 -16.11 -3.79 2.89
N LYS A 53 -16.25 -3.10 4.03
CA LYS A 53 -17.56 -2.78 4.61
C LYS A 53 -18.34 -1.77 3.76
N ILE A 54 -17.66 -0.74 3.20
CA ILE A 54 -18.31 0.22 2.27
C ILE A 54 -18.85 -0.53 1.05
N ALA A 55 -18.02 -1.37 0.41
CA ALA A 55 -18.43 -2.16 -0.75
C ALA A 55 -19.64 -3.04 -0.43
N ARG A 56 -19.61 -3.76 0.69
CA ARG A 56 -20.74 -4.58 1.15
C ARG A 56 -22.00 -3.74 1.38
N ASN A 57 -21.88 -2.60 2.04
CA ASN A 57 -23.03 -1.74 2.32
C ASN A 57 -23.62 -1.16 1.03
N GLN A 58 -22.81 -0.79 0.05
CA GLN A 58 -23.28 -0.32 -1.25
C GLN A 58 -24.03 -1.41 -2.02
N THR A 59 -23.52 -2.65 -2.00
CA THR A 59 -24.22 -3.80 -2.59
C THR A 59 -25.56 -4.05 -1.90
N LEU A 60 -25.60 -3.98 -0.55
CA LEU A 60 -26.86 -4.14 0.19
C LEU A 60 -27.84 -2.97 -0.04
N ALA A 61 -27.34 -1.75 -0.19
CA ALA A 61 -28.19 -0.59 -0.51
C ALA A 61 -28.85 -0.71 -1.89
N SER A 62 -28.17 -1.32 -2.87
CA SER A 62 -28.73 -1.61 -4.18
C SER A 62 -29.85 -2.64 -4.13
N LEU A 63 -29.78 -3.59 -3.17
CA LEU A 63 -30.81 -4.62 -2.98
C LEU A 63 -31.98 -4.11 -2.11
N TYR A 64 -31.70 -3.25 -1.14
CA TYR A 64 -32.69 -2.74 -0.17
C TYR A 64 -32.61 -1.21 -0.05
N PRO A 65 -33.16 -0.45 -1.02
CA PRO A 65 -32.97 1.00 -1.10
C PRO A 65 -33.56 1.79 0.09
N ASN A 66 -34.56 1.23 0.77
CA ASN A 66 -35.23 1.88 1.92
C ASN A 66 -34.55 1.60 3.26
N ARG A 67 -33.43 0.85 3.29
CA ARG A 67 -32.75 0.51 4.54
C ARG A 67 -31.65 1.53 4.84
N ILE A 68 -31.67 2.11 6.03
CA ILE A 68 -30.59 2.97 6.54
C ILE A 68 -29.45 2.06 6.95
N LEU A 69 -28.36 2.05 6.15
CA LEU A 69 -27.14 1.28 6.42
C LEU A 69 -26.11 2.21 7.07
N SER A 70 -25.97 2.12 8.38
CA SER A 70 -24.87 2.78 9.10
C SER A 70 -23.66 1.85 9.17
N LEU A 71 -22.48 2.43 8.92
CA LEU A 71 -21.22 1.69 8.97
C LEU A 71 -20.66 1.75 10.39
N HIS A 72 -20.58 0.59 11.06
CA HIS A 72 -20.07 0.48 12.43
C HIS A 72 -18.67 -0.15 12.43
N ILE A 73 -17.73 0.46 13.14
CA ILE A 73 -16.40 -0.11 13.43
C ILE A 73 -16.16 0.03 14.93
N ASN A 74 -15.84 -1.09 15.58
CA ASN A 74 -15.60 -1.17 17.03
C ASN A 74 -16.71 -0.51 17.87
N GLY A 75 -17.98 -0.66 17.47
CA GLY A 75 -19.12 -0.11 18.22
C GLY A 75 -19.45 1.37 17.93
N SER A 76 -18.61 2.10 17.19
CA SER A 76 -18.87 3.48 16.79
C SER A 76 -19.35 3.57 15.35
N VAL A 77 -20.25 4.51 15.08
CA VAL A 77 -20.70 4.84 13.71
C VAL A 77 -19.60 5.60 13.00
N LEU A 78 -19.19 5.12 11.83
CA LEU A 78 -18.19 5.79 11.03
C LEU A 78 -18.80 6.95 10.24
N ASP A 79 -18.25 8.15 10.45
CA ASP A 79 -18.69 9.34 9.75
C ASP A 79 -18.44 9.27 8.24
N LYS A 80 -19.30 9.89 7.44
CA LYS A 80 -19.17 9.93 5.97
C LYS A 80 -17.88 10.60 5.51
N GLU A 81 -17.40 11.62 6.23
CA GLU A 81 -16.13 12.28 5.93
C GLU A 81 -14.95 11.32 6.02
N THR A 82 -14.91 10.49 7.06
CA THR A 82 -13.88 9.46 7.23
C THR A 82 -13.95 8.42 6.11
N GLN A 83 -15.15 8.00 5.70
CA GLN A 83 -15.33 7.07 4.58
C GLN A 83 -14.76 7.64 3.28
N HIS A 84 -15.09 8.90 2.96
CA HIS A 84 -14.56 9.58 1.78
C HIS A 84 -13.04 9.79 1.85
N SER A 85 -12.51 10.09 3.03
CA SER A 85 -11.07 10.24 3.25
C SER A 85 -10.31 8.94 2.96
N VAL A 86 -10.84 7.79 3.40
CA VAL A 86 -10.24 6.48 3.12
C VAL A 86 -10.28 6.12 1.63
N LEU A 87 -11.38 6.44 0.94
CA LEU A 87 -11.49 6.22 -0.51
C LEU A 87 -10.53 7.11 -1.30
N LYS A 88 -10.40 8.39 -0.93
CA LYS A 88 -9.41 9.30 -1.53
C LYS A 88 -7.99 8.79 -1.32
N TYR A 89 -7.67 8.32 -0.10
CA TYR A 89 -6.38 7.73 0.20
C TYR A 89 -6.09 6.50 -0.68
N LEU A 90 -7.07 5.60 -0.85
CA LEU A 90 -6.94 4.45 -1.74
C LEU A 90 -6.62 4.86 -3.18
N ALA A 91 -7.34 5.86 -3.70
CA ALA A 91 -7.11 6.34 -5.07
C ALA A 91 -5.68 6.87 -5.25
N VAL A 92 -5.19 7.69 -4.32
CA VAL A 92 -3.82 8.21 -4.36
C VAL A 92 -2.79 7.09 -4.18
N TYR A 93 -3.03 6.15 -3.27
CA TYR A 93 -2.17 4.99 -3.04
C TYR A 93 -2.01 4.14 -4.31
N VAL A 94 -3.11 3.81 -4.98
CA VAL A 94 -3.10 3.05 -6.23
C VAL A 94 -2.37 3.81 -7.33
N LEU A 95 -2.61 5.13 -7.45
CA LEU A 95 -1.94 5.99 -8.42
C LEU A 95 -0.41 5.98 -8.24
N ILE A 96 0.06 6.10 -7.00
CA ILE A 96 1.50 6.06 -6.69
C ILE A 96 2.09 4.69 -7.03
N ILE A 97 1.43 3.60 -6.64
CA ILE A 97 1.91 2.25 -6.96
C ILE A 97 1.98 2.04 -8.47
N LEU A 98 0.96 2.43 -9.22
CA LEU A 98 0.96 2.32 -10.68
C LEU A 98 2.08 3.15 -11.31
N SER A 99 2.31 4.37 -10.83
CA SER A 99 3.41 5.21 -11.32
C SER A 99 4.78 4.59 -11.04
N LEU A 100 4.97 4.02 -9.84
CA LEU A 100 6.21 3.32 -9.49
C LEU A 100 6.42 2.08 -10.37
N VAL A 101 5.40 1.27 -10.55
CA VAL A 101 5.49 0.09 -11.44
C VAL A 101 5.84 0.51 -12.87
N THR A 102 5.21 1.57 -13.39
CA THR A 102 5.51 2.08 -14.73
C THR A 102 6.96 2.54 -14.86
N VAL A 103 7.47 3.28 -13.90
CA VAL A 103 8.86 3.76 -13.91
C VAL A 103 9.86 2.61 -13.78
N LEU A 104 9.64 1.69 -12.84
CA LEU A 104 10.54 0.55 -12.62
C LEU A 104 10.50 -0.45 -13.78
N SER A 105 9.41 -0.50 -14.55
CA SER A 105 9.31 -1.33 -15.75
C SER A 105 10.28 -0.90 -16.86
N LEU A 106 10.81 0.33 -16.83
CA LEU A 106 11.83 0.78 -17.79
C LEU A 106 13.15 0.02 -17.67
N ASP A 107 13.40 -0.62 -16.53
CA ASP A 107 14.60 -1.44 -16.32
C ASP A 107 14.50 -2.87 -16.93
N ASN A 108 13.44 -3.17 -17.70
CA ASN A 108 13.21 -4.45 -18.39
C ASN A 108 13.30 -5.68 -17.48
N GLN A 109 12.85 -5.57 -16.23
CA GLN A 109 12.74 -6.68 -15.30
C GLN A 109 11.37 -7.36 -15.39
N ASP A 110 11.27 -8.60 -14.92
CA ASP A 110 10.01 -9.34 -14.89
C ASP A 110 8.93 -8.59 -14.09
N LEU A 111 7.69 -8.67 -14.55
CA LEU A 111 6.55 -7.98 -13.92
C LEU A 111 6.39 -8.31 -12.43
N LEU A 112 6.65 -9.55 -12.02
CA LEU A 112 6.61 -9.96 -10.62
C LEU A 112 7.69 -9.23 -9.79
N ILE A 113 8.89 -9.07 -10.33
CA ILE A 113 10.01 -8.37 -9.69
C ILE A 113 9.66 -6.89 -9.56
N VAL A 114 9.20 -6.25 -10.64
CA VAL A 114 8.85 -4.84 -10.66
C VAL A 114 7.70 -4.52 -9.70
N THR A 115 6.62 -5.32 -9.71
CA THR A 115 5.48 -5.11 -8.82
C THR A 115 5.83 -5.35 -7.36
N SER A 116 6.63 -6.38 -7.07
CA SER A 116 7.11 -6.64 -5.72
C SER A 116 8.10 -5.56 -5.24
N ALA A 117 8.95 -5.03 -6.12
CA ALA A 117 9.86 -3.93 -5.81
C ALA A 117 9.08 -2.65 -5.47
N ALA A 118 8.07 -2.30 -6.26
CA ALA A 118 7.21 -1.15 -6.00
C ALA A 118 6.45 -1.30 -4.67
N ALA A 119 5.84 -2.48 -4.43
CA ALA A 119 5.14 -2.76 -3.18
C ALA A 119 6.09 -2.76 -1.97
N SER A 120 7.25 -3.40 -2.09
CA SER A 120 8.24 -3.53 -1.02
C SER A 120 8.85 -2.19 -0.63
N THR A 121 9.19 -1.35 -1.61
CA THR A 121 9.78 -0.02 -1.36
C THR A 121 8.75 0.94 -0.79
N PHE A 122 7.57 1.04 -1.40
CA PHE A 122 6.54 1.98 -0.93
C PHE A 122 5.99 1.60 0.46
N ASN A 123 5.85 0.32 0.75
CA ASN A 123 5.37 -0.15 2.06
C ASN A 123 6.49 -0.41 3.07
N ASN A 124 7.76 -0.14 2.70
CA ASN A 124 8.94 -0.30 3.56
C ASN A 124 9.09 -1.72 4.14
N ILE A 125 8.94 -2.75 3.32
CA ILE A 125 9.00 -4.16 3.73
C ILE A 125 10.41 -4.73 3.59
N GLY A 126 11.05 -4.55 2.43
CA GLY A 126 12.44 -4.92 2.17
C GLY A 126 12.64 -6.05 1.15
N PRO A 127 12.03 -7.24 1.25
CA PRO A 127 12.31 -8.35 0.34
C PRO A 127 11.70 -8.13 -1.05
N LEU A 128 12.37 -8.69 -2.07
CA LEU A 128 11.89 -8.84 -3.43
C LEU A 128 11.28 -10.23 -3.63
N LEU A 129 10.30 -10.34 -4.52
CA LEU A 129 9.74 -11.61 -4.97
C LEU A 129 10.20 -11.87 -6.42
N GLY A 130 10.36 -13.14 -6.75
CA GLY A 130 10.74 -13.54 -8.13
C GLY A 130 12.24 -13.51 -8.41
N THR A 131 13.07 -12.98 -7.52
CA THR A 131 14.53 -13.02 -7.64
C THR A 131 15.19 -13.27 -6.29
N SER A 132 16.33 -13.93 -6.31
CA SER A 132 17.25 -14.04 -5.17
C SER A 132 18.20 -12.83 -5.08
N ASP A 133 18.27 -12.03 -6.14
CA ASP A 133 19.11 -10.87 -6.20
C ASP A 133 18.55 -9.71 -5.35
N SER A 134 19.45 -8.84 -4.95
CA SER A 134 19.08 -7.64 -4.23
C SER A 134 18.57 -6.54 -5.20
N PHE A 135 18.14 -5.39 -4.67
CA PHE A 135 17.80 -4.21 -5.48
C PHE A 135 18.93 -3.72 -6.40
N ALA A 136 20.09 -4.38 -6.38
CA ALA A 136 21.23 -4.05 -7.25
C ALA A 136 20.90 -4.17 -8.76
N ILE A 137 19.92 -5.00 -9.12
CA ILE A 137 19.46 -5.20 -10.52
C ILE A 137 18.85 -3.96 -11.17
N PHE A 138 18.38 -3.01 -10.37
CA PHE A 138 17.74 -1.78 -10.86
C PHE A 138 18.77 -0.70 -11.17
N SER A 139 18.45 0.19 -12.10
CA SER A 139 19.27 1.33 -12.48
C SER A 139 19.47 2.33 -11.32
N PRO A 140 20.52 3.17 -11.34
CA PRO A 140 20.72 4.19 -10.31
C PRO A 140 19.55 5.17 -10.18
N LEU A 141 18.90 5.52 -11.30
CA LEU A 141 17.72 6.39 -11.33
C LEU A 141 16.53 5.73 -10.62
N SER A 142 16.25 4.46 -10.92
CA SER A 142 15.19 3.69 -10.28
C SER A 142 15.43 3.55 -8.77
N LYS A 143 16.68 3.34 -8.35
CA LYS A 143 17.04 3.31 -6.92
C LYS A 143 16.76 4.62 -6.21
N LEU A 144 17.05 5.75 -6.86
CA LEU A 144 16.76 7.07 -6.31
C LEU A 144 15.25 7.28 -6.15
N ILE A 145 14.46 6.93 -7.16
CA ILE A 145 12.99 7.00 -7.11
C ILE A 145 12.42 6.08 -6.03
N MET A 146 12.95 4.86 -5.91
CA MET A 146 12.58 3.94 -4.81
C MET A 146 12.89 4.54 -3.43
N GLY A 147 14.02 5.24 -3.27
CA GLY A 147 14.35 5.96 -2.04
C GLY A 147 13.31 7.02 -1.67
N PHE A 148 12.87 7.83 -2.63
CA PHE A 148 11.77 8.78 -2.43
C PHE A 148 10.45 8.08 -2.11
N ALA A 149 10.16 6.97 -2.78
CA ALA A 149 8.97 6.19 -2.51
C ALA A 149 8.94 5.63 -1.08
N MET A 150 10.09 5.18 -0.55
CA MET A 150 10.21 4.71 0.84
C MET A 150 9.90 5.84 1.84
N ILE A 151 10.40 7.05 1.60
CA ILE A 151 10.09 8.22 2.44
C ILE A 151 8.60 8.54 2.38
N ALA A 152 8.01 8.56 1.18
CA ALA A 152 6.59 8.83 0.97
C ALA A 152 5.68 7.81 1.68
N GLY A 153 6.03 6.53 1.59
CA GLY A 153 5.29 5.45 2.24
C GLY A 153 5.38 5.47 3.77
N ARG A 154 6.52 5.95 4.31
CA ARG A 154 6.75 6.02 5.77
C ARG A 154 6.07 7.21 6.43
N LEU A 155 6.14 8.39 5.81
CA LEU A 155 5.58 9.63 6.35
C LEU A 155 4.05 9.73 6.21
N GLU A 156 3.42 8.72 5.61
CA GLU A 156 2.05 8.79 5.06
C GLU A 156 1.93 9.86 3.95
N ILE A 157 1.11 9.59 2.95
CA ILE A 157 1.05 10.38 1.70
C ILE A 157 0.64 11.84 1.97
N TYR A 158 -0.31 12.06 2.90
CA TYR A 158 -0.87 13.40 3.13
C TYR A 158 0.11 14.40 3.76
N PRO A 159 0.88 14.08 4.83
CA PRO A 159 1.89 14.97 5.37
C PRO A 159 2.95 15.35 4.34
N LEU A 160 3.34 14.41 3.49
CA LEU A 160 4.31 14.67 2.44
C LEU A 160 3.76 15.61 1.37
N LEU A 161 2.50 15.41 0.93
CA LEU A 161 1.84 16.32 -0.01
C LEU A 161 1.68 17.73 0.55
N LEU A 162 1.38 17.86 1.86
CA LEU A 162 1.29 19.15 2.51
C LEU A 162 2.63 19.89 2.54
N LEU A 163 3.74 19.18 2.65
CA LEU A 163 5.09 19.77 2.66
C LEU A 163 5.43 20.42 1.32
N PHE A 164 4.93 19.89 0.21
CA PHE A 164 5.14 20.45 -1.14
C PHE A 164 4.16 21.56 -1.52
N LEU A 165 3.09 21.79 -0.76
CA LEU A 165 2.13 22.85 -1.03
C LEU A 165 2.68 24.21 -0.54
N PRO A 166 2.91 25.19 -1.44
CA PRO A 166 3.46 26.50 -1.07
C PRO A 166 2.58 27.25 -0.07
N LYS A 167 1.28 26.96 -0.05
CA LYS A 167 0.29 27.53 0.88
C LYS A 167 0.54 27.16 2.34
N THR A 168 1.27 26.07 2.60
CA THR A 168 1.61 25.62 3.96
C THR A 168 2.74 26.49 4.57
N TRP A 169 3.54 27.12 3.70
CA TRP A 169 4.68 27.95 4.09
C TRP A 169 4.38 29.45 4.10
N SER A 170 3.28 29.89 3.44
CA SER A 170 2.82 31.25 3.52
C SER A 170 1.97 31.41 4.79
N LYS A 171 2.53 32.01 5.84
CA LYS A 171 1.78 32.55 6.96
C LYS A 171 0.82 33.62 6.39
N THR A 172 -0.46 33.36 6.45
CA THR A 172 -1.48 34.42 6.41
C THR A 172 -1.38 35.19 7.69
#